data_bccb46d679fb6f5efcdd0a28f16409ad
#
_entry.id   bccb46d679fb6f5efcdd0a28f16409ad
#
_cell.length_a   1.000
_cell.length_b   1.000
_cell.length_c   1.000
_cell.angle_alpha   90.00
_cell.angle_beta   90.00
_cell.angle_gamma   90.00
#
_symmetry.space_group_name_H-M   'P 1'
#
loop_
_entity.id
_entity.type
_entity.pdbx_description
1 polymer ?
#
loop_
_entity_poly.entity_id
_entity_poly.type
_entity_poly.pdbx_seq_one_letter_code
_entity_poly.pdbx_strand_id
1 'polypeptide(L)'
;MKTTYKEIREIEEINLLIEQGNATLKELGYTEHSKKHAAKVSDTAGKILTELGYGKHKIELARIAGYMHDIGNSINRHDHAHSGALLAYQILKDTEMSLKDVLVIMTAIGHHDEATGDAVDPVSAALILADKTDVRRNRVQNPVPATDRKSVV
;
A
#
# COMPACT_ATOMS: atom_id res chain seq x y z
N MET A 1 4.90 -14.13 19.59
CA MET A 1 3.96 -14.33 18.48
C MET A 1 4.26 -13.35 17.36
N LYS A 2 4.14 -13.77 16.15
CA LYS A 2 4.44 -12.90 15.01
C LYS A 2 3.20 -12.12 14.58
N THR A 3 3.41 -10.87 14.21
CA THR A 3 2.34 -10.05 13.68
C THR A 3 1.92 -10.55 12.29
N THR A 4 0.63 -10.73 12.06
CA THR A 4 0.09 -11.26 10.82
C THR A 4 -0.67 -10.18 10.05
N TYR A 5 -0.92 -10.46 8.78
CA TYR A 5 -1.75 -9.57 7.95
C TYR A 5 -3.14 -9.36 8.59
N LYS A 6 -3.72 -10.44 9.14
CA LYS A 6 -5.01 -10.35 9.79
C LYS A 6 -5.00 -9.33 10.93
N GLU A 7 -3.93 -9.32 11.72
CA GLU A 7 -3.79 -8.34 12.80
C GLU A 7 -3.58 -6.93 12.27
N ILE A 8 -2.78 -6.78 11.21
CA ILE A 8 -2.52 -5.47 10.59
C ILE A 8 -3.82 -4.82 10.13
N ARG A 9 -4.72 -5.58 9.54
CA ARG A 9 -6.00 -5.06 9.05
C ARG A 9 -6.90 -4.52 10.18
N GLU A 10 -6.63 -4.91 11.40
CA GLU A 10 -7.42 -4.52 12.57
C GLU A 10 -6.81 -3.34 13.33
N ILE A 11 -5.63 -2.87 12.93
CA ILE A 11 -4.99 -1.75 13.62
C ILE A 11 -5.70 -0.46 13.22
N GLU A 12 -6.32 0.18 14.21
CA GLU A 12 -7.10 1.40 13.99
C GLU A 12 -6.27 2.51 13.36
N GLU A 13 -5.05 2.70 13.83
CA GLU A 13 -4.17 3.75 13.31
C GLU A 13 -3.94 3.61 11.81
N ILE A 14 -3.69 2.39 11.34
CA ILE A 14 -3.47 2.13 9.91
C ILE A 14 -4.74 2.47 9.13
N ASN A 15 -5.89 2.02 9.61
CA ASN A 15 -7.15 2.24 8.91
C ASN A 15 -7.54 3.72 8.87
N LEU A 16 -7.26 4.45 9.93
CA LEU A 16 -7.49 5.89 9.96
C LEU A 16 -6.59 6.63 8.97
N LEU A 17 -5.33 6.22 8.86
CA LEU A 17 -4.41 6.81 7.88
C LEU A 17 -4.88 6.56 6.45
N ILE A 18 -5.36 5.35 6.17
CA ILE A 18 -5.91 5.02 4.84
C ILE A 18 -7.13 5.91 4.55
N GLU A 19 -8.05 6.04 5.50
CA GLU A 19 -9.26 6.82 5.31
C GLU A 19 -8.94 8.31 5.13
N GLN A 20 -8.02 8.83 5.93
CA GLN A 20 -7.59 10.22 5.82
C GLN A 20 -6.98 10.50 4.46
N GLY A 21 -6.10 9.61 4.00
CA GLY A 21 -5.47 9.75 2.69
C GLY A 21 -6.48 9.72 1.55
N ASN A 22 -7.42 8.78 1.60
CA ASN A 22 -8.45 8.67 0.57
C ASN A 22 -9.33 9.92 0.51
N ALA A 23 -9.71 10.45 1.68
CA ALA A 23 -10.55 11.66 1.74
C ALA A 23 -9.83 12.85 1.10
N THR A 24 -8.54 13.01 1.39
CA THR A 24 -7.74 14.08 0.81
C THR A 24 -7.62 13.93 -0.71
N LEU A 25 -7.36 12.72 -1.19
CA LEU A 25 -7.21 12.48 -2.63
C LEU A 25 -8.53 12.67 -3.37
N LYS A 26 -9.64 12.32 -2.73
CA LYS A 26 -10.97 12.53 -3.32
C LYS A 26 -11.22 14.00 -3.57
N GLU A 27 -10.88 14.87 -2.61
CA GLU A 27 -11.01 16.31 -2.75
C GLU A 27 -10.17 16.85 -3.91
N LEU A 28 -9.04 16.20 -4.18
CA LEU A 28 -8.13 16.61 -5.24
C LEU A 28 -8.43 15.98 -6.60
N GLY A 29 -9.47 15.12 -6.68
CA GLY A 29 -9.88 14.51 -7.93
C GLY A 29 -9.14 13.24 -8.32
N TYR A 30 -8.37 12.66 -7.41
CA TYR A 30 -7.69 11.39 -7.65
C TYR A 30 -8.67 10.23 -7.56
N THR A 31 -8.26 9.07 -8.10
CA THR A 31 -9.01 7.83 -7.98
C THR A 31 -9.03 7.34 -6.55
N GLU A 32 -9.84 6.33 -6.28
CA GLU A 32 -10.04 5.78 -4.95
C GLU A 32 -8.77 5.09 -4.43
N HIS A 33 -8.35 5.46 -3.21
CA HIS A 33 -7.23 4.88 -2.47
C HIS A 33 -7.69 4.50 -1.06
N SER A 34 -8.85 3.85 -0.99
CA SER A 34 -9.51 3.46 0.26
C SER A 34 -9.01 2.11 0.76
N LYS A 35 -9.62 1.63 1.86
CA LYS A 35 -9.36 0.28 2.38
C LYS A 35 -9.70 -0.80 1.35
N LYS A 36 -10.66 -0.54 0.46
CA LYS A 36 -11.02 -1.48 -0.60
C LYS A 36 -9.84 -1.66 -1.56
N HIS A 37 -9.21 -0.55 -1.98
CA HIS A 37 -8.01 -0.61 -2.80
C HIS A 37 -6.87 -1.31 -2.05
N ALA A 38 -6.67 -0.94 -0.78
CA ALA A 38 -5.63 -1.55 0.05
C ALA A 38 -5.80 -3.07 0.15
N ALA A 39 -7.01 -3.53 0.39
CA ALA A 39 -7.30 -4.96 0.48
C ALA A 39 -7.09 -5.66 -0.86
N LYS A 40 -7.50 -5.02 -1.96
CA LYS A 40 -7.33 -5.57 -3.30
C LYS A 40 -5.86 -5.73 -3.65
N VAL A 41 -5.05 -4.71 -3.37
CA VAL A 41 -3.61 -4.76 -3.63
C VAL A 41 -2.96 -5.84 -2.76
N SER A 42 -3.36 -5.94 -1.50
CA SER A 42 -2.87 -6.96 -0.59
C SER A 42 -3.15 -8.37 -1.12
N ASP A 43 -4.39 -8.63 -1.52
CA ASP A 43 -4.77 -9.95 -2.04
C ASP A 43 -4.00 -10.29 -3.33
N THR A 44 -3.89 -9.34 -4.22
CA THR A 44 -3.19 -9.54 -5.50
C THR A 44 -1.70 -9.78 -5.30
N ALA A 45 -1.05 -9.00 -4.42
CA ALA A 45 0.37 -9.19 -4.13
C ALA A 45 0.63 -10.57 -3.55
N GLY A 46 -0.20 -11.00 -2.60
CA GLY A 46 -0.09 -12.34 -2.03
C GLY A 46 -0.29 -13.43 -3.07
N LYS A 47 -1.26 -13.26 -3.95
CA LYS A 47 -1.55 -14.23 -5.01
C LYS A 47 -0.38 -14.35 -6.00
N ILE A 48 0.23 -13.23 -6.37
CA ILE A 48 1.38 -13.23 -7.27
C ILE A 48 2.50 -14.09 -6.69
N LEU A 49 2.86 -13.88 -5.43
CA LEU A 49 3.93 -14.65 -4.81
C LEU A 49 3.56 -16.12 -4.60
N THR A 50 2.28 -16.40 -4.32
CA THR A 50 1.79 -17.76 -4.20
C THR A 50 1.96 -18.52 -5.52
N GLU A 51 1.57 -17.91 -6.63
CA GLU A 51 1.67 -18.53 -7.95
C GLU A 51 3.10 -18.73 -8.40
N LEU A 52 4.01 -17.86 -7.93
CA LEU A 52 5.43 -18.00 -8.24
C LEU A 52 6.16 -18.96 -7.31
N GLY A 53 5.45 -19.57 -6.36
CA GLY A 53 6.02 -20.62 -5.51
C GLY A 53 6.76 -20.13 -4.28
N TYR A 54 6.60 -18.86 -3.89
CA TYR A 54 7.24 -18.37 -2.68
C TYR A 54 6.55 -18.92 -1.43
N GLY A 55 7.29 -18.97 -0.32
CA GLY A 55 6.77 -19.49 0.93
C GLY A 55 5.83 -18.53 1.64
N LYS A 56 5.11 -19.08 2.63
CA LYS A 56 4.09 -18.33 3.38
C LYS A 56 4.61 -17.03 3.99
N HIS A 57 5.86 -17.02 4.44
CA HIS A 57 6.43 -15.85 5.08
C HIS A 57 6.49 -14.65 4.11
N LYS A 58 7.03 -14.86 2.91
CA LYS A 58 7.11 -13.78 1.92
C LYS A 58 5.72 -13.35 1.44
N ILE A 59 4.81 -14.31 1.30
CA ILE A 59 3.42 -14.01 0.94
C ILE A 59 2.79 -13.10 1.98
N GLU A 60 3.01 -13.40 3.25
CA GLU A 60 2.46 -12.59 4.34
C GLU A 60 3.04 -11.16 4.33
N LEU A 61 4.35 -11.04 4.12
CA LEU A 61 4.99 -9.72 4.04
C LEU A 61 4.44 -8.91 2.86
N ALA A 62 4.21 -9.56 1.73
CA ALA A 62 3.65 -8.88 0.55
C ALA A 62 2.23 -8.39 0.83
N ARG A 63 1.43 -9.17 1.54
CA ARG A 63 0.07 -8.76 1.91
C ARG A 63 0.08 -7.56 2.83
N ILE A 64 0.96 -7.56 3.82
CA ILE A 64 1.08 -6.44 4.75
C ILE A 64 1.54 -5.18 4.01
N ALA A 65 2.57 -5.30 3.18
CA ALA A 65 3.05 -4.17 2.38
C ALA A 65 1.95 -3.64 1.47
N GLY A 66 1.18 -4.53 0.85
CA GLY A 66 0.08 -4.14 -0.02
C GLY A 66 -1.00 -3.36 0.70
N TYR A 67 -1.34 -3.77 1.91
CA TYR A 67 -2.37 -3.09 2.68
C TYR A 67 -1.94 -1.69 3.13
N MET A 68 -0.66 -1.53 3.44
CA MET A 68 -0.12 -0.29 4.00
C MET A 68 0.51 0.65 2.97
N HIS A 69 0.57 0.25 1.70
CA HIS A 69 1.42 0.96 0.74
C HIS A 69 1.03 2.44 0.52
N ASP A 70 -0.22 2.79 0.69
CA ASP A 70 -0.72 4.14 0.41
C ASP A 70 -0.97 5.00 1.66
N ILE A 71 -0.56 4.55 2.85
CA ILE A 71 -0.82 5.33 4.06
C ILE A 71 -0.15 6.70 4.04
N GLY A 72 0.89 6.87 3.24
CA GLY A 72 1.57 8.16 3.08
C GLY A 72 0.71 9.24 2.44
N ASN A 73 -0.37 8.85 1.74
CA ASN A 73 -1.32 9.82 1.19
C ASN A 73 -1.99 10.66 2.28
N SER A 74 -1.96 10.18 3.52
CA SER A 74 -2.50 10.94 4.66
C SER A 74 -1.69 12.22 4.92
N ILE A 75 -0.45 12.26 4.48
CA ILE A 75 0.43 13.43 4.62
C ILE A 75 0.37 14.28 3.35
N ASN A 76 0.68 13.66 2.20
CA ASN A 76 0.66 14.34 0.90
C ASN A 76 0.81 13.28 -0.19
N ARG A 77 0.17 13.51 -1.34
CA ARG A 77 0.39 12.63 -2.50
C ARG A 77 1.84 12.71 -2.97
N HIS A 78 2.43 13.91 -2.93
CA HIS A 78 3.84 14.10 -3.26
C HIS A 78 4.70 13.32 -2.27
N ASP A 79 5.59 12.48 -2.76
CA ASP A 79 6.46 11.63 -1.95
C ASP A 79 5.72 10.67 -1.01
N HIS A 80 4.48 10.31 -1.35
CA HIS A 80 3.68 9.43 -0.50
C HIS A 80 4.33 8.07 -0.24
N ALA A 81 5.16 7.58 -1.16
CA ALA A 81 5.88 6.33 -0.95
C ALA A 81 6.89 6.46 0.19
N HIS A 82 7.66 7.55 0.21
CA HIS A 82 8.63 7.80 1.27
C HIS A 82 7.93 8.04 2.60
N SER A 83 6.91 8.90 2.61
CA SER A 83 6.14 9.16 3.82
C SER A 83 5.49 7.88 4.35
N GLY A 84 4.92 7.08 3.45
CA GLY A 84 4.30 5.82 3.81
C GLY A 84 5.29 4.81 4.39
N ALA A 85 6.49 4.74 3.82
CA ALA A 85 7.54 3.86 4.32
C ALA A 85 7.94 4.22 5.76
N LEU A 86 8.11 5.51 6.03
CA LEU A 86 8.47 5.98 7.36
C LEU A 86 7.34 5.73 8.37
N LEU A 87 6.09 5.99 7.98
CA LEU A 87 4.94 5.70 8.83
C LEU A 87 4.81 4.21 9.12
N ALA A 88 5.00 3.37 8.10
CA ALA A 88 4.94 1.92 8.27
C ALA A 88 6.02 1.43 9.22
N TYR A 89 7.25 1.91 9.07
CA TYR A 89 8.34 1.56 9.98
C TYR A 89 7.96 1.93 11.42
N GLN A 90 7.47 3.14 11.63
CA GLN A 90 7.13 3.63 12.96
C GLN A 90 6.03 2.80 13.61
N ILE A 91 5.02 2.40 12.86
CA ILE A 91 3.91 1.61 13.36
C ILE A 91 4.36 0.17 13.62
N LEU A 92 5.03 -0.44 12.65
CA LEU A 92 5.36 -1.87 12.71
C LEU A 92 6.46 -2.19 13.72
N LYS A 93 7.38 -1.28 13.97
CA LYS A 93 8.45 -1.54 14.95
C LYS A 93 7.92 -1.70 16.38
N ASP A 94 6.72 -1.24 16.63
CA ASP A 94 6.08 -1.38 17.95
C ASP A 94 5.23 -2.64 18.04
N THR A 95 5.17 -3.44 16.97
CA THR A 95 4.49 -4.73 16.96
C THR A 95 5.50 -5.84 17.27
N GLU A 96 5.01 -7.09 17.28
CA GLU A 96 5.88 -8.25 17.51
C GLU A 96 6.63 -8.69 16.25
N MET A 97 6.50 -7.95 15.17
CA MET A 97 7.22 -8.26 13.93
C MET A 97 8.72 -8.08 14.12
N SER A 98 9.52 -8.98 13.55
CA SER A 98 10.97 -8.83 13.60
C SER A 98 11.38 -7.56 12.84
N LEU A 99 12.43 -6.91 13.32
CA LEU A 99 12.92 -5.71 12.64
C LEU A 99 13.29 -5.99 11.19
N LYS A 100 13.85 -7.17 10.92
CA LYS A 100 14.21 -7.56 9.57
C LYS A 100 13.01 -7.55 8.64
N ASP A 101 11.87 -8.05 9.10
CA ASP A 101 10.63 -8.06 8.32
C ASP A 101 10.07 -6.66 8.16
N VAL A 102 10.13 -5.84 9.21
CA VAL A 102 9.72 -4.44 9.15
C VAL A 102 10.47 -3.71 8.04
N LEU A 103 11.79 -3.95 7.94
CA LEU A 103 12.61 -3.31 6.92
C LEU A 103 12.23 -3.76 5.50
N VAL A 104 11.87 -5.03 5.32
CA VAL A 104 11.41 -5.52 4.01
C VAL A 104 10.14 -4.78 3.59
N ILE A 105 9.18 -4.64 4.50
CA ILE A 105 7.93 -3.93 4.20
C ILE A 105 8.19 -2.45 3.95
N MET A 106 8.99 -1.82 4.79
CA MET A 106 9.37 -0.41 4.63
C MET A 106 9.96 -0.16 3.25
N THR A 107 10.91 -1.00 2.84
CA THR A 107 11.58 -0.85 1.54
C THR A 107 10.60 -1.05 0.39
N ALA A 108 9.73 -2.05 0.48
CA ALA A 108 8.73 -2.29 -0.57
C ALA A 108 7.82 -1.08 -0.73
N ILE A 109 7.34 -0.51 0.36
CA ILE A 109 6.49 0.68 0.31
C ILE A 109 7.24 1.87 -0.27
N GLY A 110 8.49 2.06 0.17
CA GLY A 110 9.31 3.19 -0.29
C GLY A 110 9.61 3.17 -1.78
N HIS A 111 9.58 2.00 -2.39
CA HIS A 111 9.88 1.82 -3.81
C HIS A 111 8.66 1.56 -4.68
N HIS A 112 7.43 1.72 -4.15
CA HIS A 112 6.26 1.35 -4.94
C HIS A 112 5.81 2.42 -5.93
N ASP A 113 6.23 3.66 -5.79
CA ASP A 113 5.85 4.74 -6.69
C ASP A 113 6.59 4.59 -8.01
N GLU A 114 5.84 4.55 -9.12
CA GLU A 114 6.40 4.36 -10.46
C GLU A 114 7.43 5.42 -10.84
N ALA A 115 7.26 6.64 -10.36
CA ALA A 115 8.15 7.74 -10.72
C ALA A 115 9.55 7.59 -10.11
N THR A 116 9.64 6.94 -8.96
CA THR A 116 10.90 6.84 -8.21
C THR A 116 11.22 5.42 -7.76
N GLY A 117 10.39 4.43 -8.13
CA GLY A 117 10.49 3.09 -7.57
C GLY A 117 11.19 2.10 -8.45
N ASP A 118 11.87 1.18 -7.79
CA ASP A 118 12.50 0.02 -8.41
C ASP A 118 12.15 -1.22 -7.60
N ALA A 119 11.94 -2.33 -8.29
CA ALA A 119 11.68 -3.60 -7.61
C ALA A 119 13.01 -4.15 -7.09
N VAL A 120 13.22 -4.04 -5.78
CA VAL A 120 14.47 -4.44 -5.15
C VAL A 120 14.45 -5.87 -4.60
N ASP A 121 13.28 -6.47 -4.47
CA ASP A 121 13.11 -7.87 -4.03
C ASP A 121 11.73 -8.37 -4.47
N PRO A 122 11.41 -9.67 -4.24
CA PRO A 122 10.11 -10.22 -4.65
C PRO A 122 8.89 -9.54 -4.01
N VAL A 123 8.98 -9.11 -2.75
CA VAL A 123 7.88 -8.43 -2.07
C VAL A 123 7.62 -7.09 -2.74
N SER A 124 8.67 -6.33 -3.03
CA SER A 124 8.58 -5.05 -3.72
C SER A 124 7.98 -5.22 -5.13
N ALA A 125 8.47 -6.22 -5.87
CA ALA A 125 7.97 -6.49 -7.22
C ALA A 125 6.49 -6.83 -7.21
N ALA A 126 6.06 -7.69 -6.28
CA ALA A 126 4.65 -8.08 -6.16
C ALA A 126 3.77 -6.88 -5.83
N LEU A 127 4.23 -6.01 -4.95
CA LEU A 127 3.49 -4.80 -4.58
C LEU A 127 3.29 -3.87 -5.77
N ILE A 128 4.36 -3.60 -6.50
CA ILE A 128 4.31 -2.72 -7.68
C ILE A 128 3.32 -3.25 -8.71
N LEU A 129 3.41 -4.54 -9.02
CA LEU A 129 2.51 -5.17 -10.00
C LEU A 129 1.05 -5.15 -9.51
N ALA A 130 0.83 -5.48 -8.23
CA ALA A 130 -0.51 -5.52 -7.67
C ALA A 130 -1.18 -4.15 -7.71
N ASP A 131 -0.43 -3.11 -7.38
CA ASP A 131 -0.95 -1.74 -7.39
C ASP A 131 -1.38 -1.33 -8.79
N LYS A 132 -0.59 -1.67 -9.80
CA LYS A 132 -0.90 -1.32 -11.19
C LYS A 132 -2.11 -2.05 -11.74
N THR A 133 -2.48 -3.19 -11.18
CA THR A 133 -3.56 -4.01 -11.71
C THR A 133 -4.93 -3.67 -11.14
N ASP A 134 -5.04 -2.77 -10.18
CA ASP A 134 -6.34 -2.38 -9.66
C ASP A 134 -6.95 -1.26 -10.49
N VAL A 135 -7.59 -1.67 -11.58
CA VAL A 135 -8.17 -0.76 -12.57
C VAL A 135 -9.71 -0.79 -12.54
N ARG A 136 -10.28 -1.09 -11.38
CA ARG A 136 -11.74 -1.17 -11.23
C ARG A 136 -12.39 0.17 -11.56
N ARG A 137 -13.48 0.11 -12.33
CA ARG A 137 -14.22 1.31 -12.72
C ARG A 137 -14.73 2.09 -11.51
N ASN A 138 -15.14 1.41 -10.46
CA ASN A 138 -15.72 2.05 -9.27
C ASN A 138 -14.69 2.78 -8.42
N ARG A 139 -13.42 2.80 -8.81
CA ARG A 139 -12.42 3.63 -8.15
C ARG A 139 -12.56 5.10 -8.51
N VAL A 140 -13.29 5.43 -9.55
CA VAL A 140 -13.49 6.83 -9.91
C VAL A 140 -14.37 7.49 -8.86
N GLN A 141 -13.84 8.55 -8.25
CA GLN A 141 -14.52 9.34 -7.23
C GLN A 141 -14.72 10.73 -7.78
N ASN A 142 -15.64 11.53 -7.20
CA ASN A 142 -15.81 12.93 -7.61
C ASN A 142 -15.61 13.13 -9.12
N PRO A 143 -16.58 12.78 -9.97
CA PRO A 143 -16.40 12.93 -11.40
C PRO A 143 -16.24 14.41 -11.76
N VAL A 144 -15.00 14.84 -11.92
CA VAL A 144 -14.65 16.20 -12.29
C VAL A 144 -14.29 16.23 -13.78
N PRO A 145 -14.44 17.40 -14.45
CA PRO A 145 -14.01 17.51 -15.83
C PRO A 145 -12.53 17.11 -15.99
N ALA A 146 -12.19 16.48 -17.10
CA ALA A 146 -10.83 15.99 -17.33
C ALA A 146 -9.79 17.10 -17.16
N THR A 147 -10.14 18.33 -17.54
CA THR A 147 -9.23 19.49 -17.44
C THR A 147 -8.90 19.86 -16.00
N ASP A 148 -9.72 19.43 -15.04
CA ASP A 148 -9.53 19.77 -13.63
C ASP A 148 -8.84 18.66 -12.84
N ARG A 149 -8.62 17.51 -13.46
CA ARG A 149 -8.00 16.39 -12.76
C ARG A 149 -6.51 16.57 -12.61
N LYS A 150 -6.02 16.25 -11.41
CA LYS A 150 -4.58 16.27 -11.14
C LYS A 150 -3.92 14.97 -11.62
N SER A 151 -4.61 13.84 -11.44
CA SER A 151 -4.12 12.53 -11.82
C SER A 151 -5.28 11.56 -11.87
N VAL A 152 -5.14 10.51 -12.68
CA VAL A 152 -6.14 9.43 -12.75
C VAL A 152 -5.59 8.12 -12.20
N VAL A 153 -4.42 8.16 -11.59
CA VAL A 153 -3.74 6.98 -11.07
C VAL A 153 -4.07 6.77 -9.61
#